data_45fd843cab507787038800e4b9d5cf58
#
_entry.id   45fd843cab507787038800e4b9d5cf58
#
_cell.length_a   1.000
_cell.length_b   1.000
_cell.length_c   1.000
_cell.angle_alpha   90.00
_cell.angle_beta   90.00
_cell.angle_gamma   90.00
#
_symmetry.space_group_name_H-M   'P 1'
#
loop_
_entity.id
_entity.type
_entity.pdbx_description
1 polymer ?
#
loop_
_entity_poly.entity_id
_entity_poly.type
_entity_poly.pdbx_seq_one_letter_code
_entity_poly.pdbx_strand_id
1 'polypeptide(L)'
;MSGVDGDAESGLTTVSWRDRRTNAEETRSTRNLFLFIGADPETEGLKRCGVAFDTNGFVLTGHDCSTADGVPTALASNIPGVFAVGDVRSGSVKPVGGAIGEGAAVVPSIHSYLTGAR
;
A
#
# COMPACT_ATOMS: atom_id res chain seq x y z
N MET A 1 -17.92 10.59 -2.84
CA MET A 1 -18.35 11.63 -1.87
C MET A 1 -18.24 12.97 -2.58
N SER A 2 -19.28 13.81 -2.56
CA SER A 2 -19.26 15.12 -3.20
C SER A 2 -19.11 16.28 -2.22
N GLY A 3 -19.34 16.06 -0.93
CA GLY A 3 -19.12 17.08 0.08
C GLY A 3 -19.44 16.65 1.48
N VAL A 4 -18.91 17.40 2.42
CA VAL A 4 -19.23 17.30 3.84
C VAL A 4 -19.49 18.71 4.38
N ASP A 5 -20.45 18.83 5.28
CA ASP A 5 -20.75 20.07 5.99
C ASP A 5 -20.66 19.86 7.49
N GLY A 6 -20.31 20.91 8.19
CA GLY A 6 -20.17 20.92 9.63
C GLY A 6 -19.38 22.15 10.08
N ASP A 7 -19.27 22.31 11.38
CA ASP A 7 -18.48 23.38 11.99
C ASP A 7 -17.70 22.87 13.21
N ALA A 8 -16.84 23.73 13.77
CA ALA A 8 -15.99 23.37 14.89
C ALA A 8 -16.79 23.11 16.20
N GLU A 9 -17.98 23.64 16.32
CA GLU A 9 -18.83 23.53 17.50
C GLU A 9 -19.75 22.30 17.45
N SER A 10 -20.44 22.11 16.31
CA SER A 10 -21.37 20.99 16.10
C SER A 10 -20.74 19.74 15.49
N GLY A 11 -19.51 19.85 14.95
CA GLY A 11 -18.86 18.80 14.21
C GLY A 11 -19.51 18.53 12.86
N LEU A 12 -19.41 17.31 12.36
CA LEU A 12 -20.03 16.87 11.10
C LEU A 12 -21.56 16.91 11.24
N THR A 13 -22.23 17.48 10.25
CA THR A 13 -23.70 17.57 10.21
C THR A 13 -24.33 16.86 9.02
N THR A 14 -23.73 16.93 7.86
CA THR A 14 -24.22 16.28 6.64
C THR A 14 -23.10 15.73 5.78
N VAL A 15 -23.43 14.67 5.02
CA VAL A 15 -22.57 14.07 4.01
C VAL A 15 -23.35 13.97 2.71
N SER A 16 -22.72 14.36 1.61
CA SER A 16 -23.28 14.28 0.26
C SER A 16 -22.44 13.36 -0.61
N TRP A 17 -23.08 12.56 -1.43
CA TRP A 17 -22.42 11.72 -2.42
C TRP A 17 -23.19 11.69 -3.74
N ARG A 18 -22.48 11.31 -4.78
CA ARG A 18 -23.07 11.16 -6.12
C ARG A 18 -22.94 9.71 -6.58
N ASP A 19 -24.05 9.14 -7.02
CA ASP A 19 -24.03 7.84 -7.69
C ASP A 19 -23.45 8.00 -9.10
N ARG A 20 -22.36 7.31 -9.38
CA ARG A 20 -21.68 7.41 -10.68
C ARG A 20 -22.48 6.83 -11.85
N ARG A 21 -23.41 5.91 -11.58
CA ARG A 21 -24.25 5.29 -12.62
C ARG A 21 -25.37 6.21 -13.03
N THR A 22 -26.04 6.82 -12.06
CA THR A 22 -27.24 7.63 -12.28
C THR A 22 -26.95 9.13 -12.28
N ASN A 23 -25.76 9.54 -11.82
CA ASN A 23 -25.38 10.93 -11.60
C ASN A 23 -26.29 11.66 -10.60
N ALA A 24 -27.07 10.92 -9.83
CA ALA A 24 -27.93 11.45 -8.77
C ALA A 24 -27.07 11.79 -7.54
N GLU A 25 -27.37 12.94 -6.94
CA GLU A 25 -26.74 13.37 -5.70
C GLU A 25 -27.66 13.13 -4.52
N GLU A 26 -27.15 12.52 -3.47
CA GLU A 26 -27.86 12.31 -2.21
C GLU A 26 -27.12 13.02 -1.07
N THR A 27 -27.89 13.57 -0.13
CA THR A 27 -27.39 14.20 1.08
C THR A 27 -28.06 13.57 2.29
N ARG A 28 -27.28 13.23 3.29
CA ARG A 28 -27.78 12.63 4.52
C ARG A 28 -27.21 13.34 5.74
N SER A 29 -28.07 13.58 6.73
CA SER A 29 -27.65 14.05 8.05
C SER A 29 -26.96 12.92 8.81
N THR A 30 -25.72 13.15 9.25
CA THR A 30 -24.97 12.21 10.07
C THR A 30 -23.89 12.96 10.84
N ARG A 31 -23.53 12.42 12.01
CA ARG A 31 -22.45 12.94 12.83
C ARG A 31 -21.17 12.12 12.73
N ASN A 32 -21.24 10.96 12.07
CA ASN A 32 -20.12 10.04 11.98
C ASN A 32 -19.88 9.64 10.53
N LEU A 33 -18.65 9.74 10.10
CA LEU A 33 -18.20 9.31 8.78
C LEU A 33 -16.88 8.55 8.93
N PHE A 34 -16.85 7.33 8.42
CA PHE A 34 -15.66 6.49 8.37
C PHE A 34 -15.27 6.25 6.92
N LEU A 35 -14.05 6.59 6.54
CA LEU A 35 -13.54 6.44 5.19
C LEU A 35 -12.64 5.21 5.09
N PHE A 36 -13.04 4.26 4.27
CA PHE A 36 -12.29 3.03 3.95
C PHE A 36 -11.94 3.03 2.46
N ILE A 37 -11.16 4.00 2.04
CA ILE A 37 -10.83 4.25 0.63
C ILE A 37 -9.52 3.60 0.19
N GLY A 38 -8.89 2.81 1.07
CA GLY A 38 -7.56 2.25 0.84
C GLY A 38 -6.47 3.29 1.06
N ALA A 39 -5.28 2.94 0.63
CA ALA A 39 -4.10 3.80 0.74
C ALA A 39 -3.33 3.79 -0.57
N ASP A 40 -2.75 4.93 -0.91
CA ASP A 40 -1.77 5.04 -1.98
C ASP A 40 -0.37 4.80 -1.40
N PRO A 41 0.50 4.04 -2.08
CA PRO A 41 1.85 3.81 -1.59
C PRO A 41 2.73 5.06 -1.70
N GLU A 42 3.50 5.34 -0.67
CA GLU A 42 4.48 6.43 -0.66
C GLU A 42 5.81 5.94 -1.23
N THR A 43 5.86 5.78 -2.56
CA THR A 43 7.01 5.17 -3.26
C THR A 43 7.72 6.11 -4.22
N GLU A 44 7.35 7.37 -4.27
CA GLU A 44 7.89 8.35 -5.21
C GLU A 44 9.41 8.48 -5.14
N GLY A 45 9.98 8.46 -3.93
CA GLY A 45 11.42 8.52 -3.71
C GLY A 45 12.19 7.29 -4.20
N LEU A 46 11.51 6.16 -4.37
CA LEU A 46 12.12 4.90 -4.81
C LEU A 46 12.15 4.75 -6.34
N LYS A 47 11.38 5.53 -7.08
CA LYS A 47 11.30 5.44 -8.54
C LYS A 47 12.66 5.68 -9.22
N ARG A 48 13.49 6.55 -8.63
CA ARG A 48 14.83 6.87 -9.14
C ARG A 48 15.85 5.76 -8.89
N CYS A 49 15.56 4.82 -8.00
CA CYS A 49 16.48 3.74 -7.62
C CYS A 49 16.36 2.51 -8.53
N GLY A 50 15.47 2.51 -9.51
CA GLY A 50 15.24 1.38 -10.41
C GLY A 50 14.43 0.23 -9.80
N VAL A 51 13.81 0.45 -8.65
CA VAL A 51 12.91 -0.52 -8.02
C VAL A 51 11.68 -0.73 -8.91
N ALA A 52 11.28 -1.98 -9.12
CA ALA A 52 10.11 -2.32 -9.92
C ALA A 52 8.82 -2.16 -9.10
N PHE A 53 7.79 -1.59 -9.74
CA PHE A 53 6.48 -1.33 -9.16
C PHE A 53 5.37 -1.99 -9.98
N ASP A 54 4.24 -2.28 -9.34
CA ASP A 54 3.03 -2.64 -10.06
C ASP A 54 2.35 -1.39 -10.65
N THR A 55 1.22 -1.58 -11.32
CA THR A 55 0.46 -0.49 -11.96
C THR A 55 -0.12 0.52 -10.97
N ASN A 56 -0.22 0.15 -9.70
CA ASN A 56 -0.73 1.00 -8.62
C ASN A 56 0.37 1.67 -7.80
N GLY A 57 1.65 1.40 -8.10
CA GLY A 57 2.79 1.98 -7.43
C GLY A 57 3.29 1.21 -6.20
N PHE A 58 2.82 -0.02 -5.97
CA PHE A 58 3.33 -0.91 -4.92
C PHE A 58 4.58 -1.64 -5.39
N VAL A 59 5.53 -1.86 -4.48
CA VAL A 59 6.80 -2.53 -4.80
C VAL A 59 6.58 -4.00 -5.12
N LEU A 60 7.10 -4.45 -6.26
CA LEU A 60 7.11 -5.85 -6.65
C LEU A 60 8.21 -6.60 -5.90
N THR A 61 7.91 -7.82 -5.45
CA THR A 61 8.86 -8.69 -4.73
C THR A 61 8.75 -10.12 -5.22
N GLY A 62 9.82 -10.90 -5.01
CA GLY A 62 9.82 -12.33 -5.29
C GLY A 62 9.54 -12.65 -6.75
N HIS A 63 8.58 -13.53 -6.98
CA HIS A 63 8.20 -13.97 -8.34
C HIS A 63 7.68 -12.84 -9.23
N ASP A 64 7.10 -11.80 -8.66
CA ASP A 64 6.51 -10.70 -9.41
C ASP A 64 7.57 -9.77 -10.03
N CYS A 65 8.82 -9.85 -9.58
CA CYS A 65 9.93 -9.05 -10.10
C CYS A 65 11.12 -9.91 -10.55
N SER A 66 10.88 -11.01 -11.24
CA SER A 66 11.93 -11.86 -11.81
C SER A 66 12.93 -11.04 -12.61
N THR A 67 14.22 -11.28 -12.39
CA THR A 67 15.30 -10.60 -13.09
C THR A 67 16.04 -11.58 -14.02
N ALA A 68 16.96 -11.07 -14.82
CA ALA A 68 17.83 -11.90 -15.64
C ALA A 68 18.68 -12.89 -14.82
N ASP A 69 18.97 -12.55 -13.56
CA ASP A 69 19.75 -13.38 -12.63
C ASP A 69 18.89 -14.40 -11.87
N GLY A 70 17.58 -14.41 -12.10
CA GLY A 70 16.65 -15.36 -11.50
C GLY A 70 15.51 -14.70 -10.71
N VAL A 71 14.84 -15.50 -9.88
CA VAL A 71 13.73 -15.05 -9.03
C VAL A 71 14.27 -14.64 -7.68
N PRO A 72 14.04 -13.41 -7.22
CA PRO A 72 14.40 -12.98 -5.87
C PRO A 72 13.66 -13.79 -4.80
N THR A 73 14.18 -13.75 -3.56
CA THR A 73 13.45 -14.30 -2.41
C THR A 73 12.15 -13.54 -2.17
N ALA A 74 11.20 -14.14 -1.47
CA ALA A 74 9.80 -13.68 -1.40
C ALA A 74 9.59 -12.19 -1.08
N LEU A 75 10.46 -11.59 -0.27
CA LEU A 75 10.36 -10.18 0.15
C LEU A 75 11.44 -9.29 -0.48
N ALA A 76 12.28 -9.83 -1.34
CA ALA A 76 13.31 -9.07 -2.05
C ALA A 76 12.71 -8.40 -3.30
N SER A 77 13.12 -7.16 -3.55
CA SER A 77 12.81 -6.46 -4.79
C SER A 77 13.71 -6.93 -5.93
N ASN A 78 13.56 -6.34 -7.12
CA ASN A 78 14.44 -6.56 -8.26
C ASN A 78 15.86 -6.01 -8.03
N ILE A 79 16.06 -5.14 -7.06
CA ILE A 79 17.37 -4.56 -6.74
C ILE A 79 18.02 -5.35 -5.60
N PRO A 80 19.23 -5.92 -5.79
CA PRO A 80 19.93 -6.63 -4.73
C PRO A 80 20.12 -5.78 -3.46
N GLY A 81 19.80 -6.35 -2.31
CA GLY A 81 19.90 -5.67 -1.02
C GLY A 81 18.71 -4.78 -0.67
N VAL A 82 17.71 -4.66 -1.54
CA VAL A 82 16.47 -3.91 -1.28
C VAL A 82 15.32 -4.88 -1.06
N PHE A 83 14.70 -4.78 0.10
CA PHE A 83 13.56 -5.61 0.52
C PHE A 83 12.35 -4.71 0.77
N ALA A 84 11.16 -5.22 0.54
CA ALA A 84 9.92 -4.51 0.84
C ALA A 84 9.00 -5.38 1.67
N VAL A 85 8.39 -4.78 2.69
CA VAL A 85 7.46 -5.43 3.61
C VAL A 85 6.30 -4.51 3.94
N GLY A 86 5.18 -5.08 4.35
CA GLY A 86 4.00 -4.32 4.74
C GLY A 86 3.25 -3.71 3.56
N ASP A 87 2.57 -2.62 3.82
CA ASP A 87 1.61 -2.01 2.88
C ASP A 87 2.24 -1.49 1.59
N VAL A 88 3.54 -1.23 1.58
CA VAL A 88 4.25 -0.76 0.38
C VAL A 88 4.44 -1.89 -0.65
N ARG A 89 4.38 -3.14 -0.22
CA ARG A 89 4.61 -4.31 -1.06
C ARG A 89 3.35 -4.69 -1.85
N SER A 90 3.50 -4.93 -3.15
CA SER A 90 2.43 -5.47 -4.00
C SER A 90 1.99 -6.84 -3.48
N GLY A 91 0.68 -7.05 -3.39
CA GLY A 91 0.11 -8.30 -2.89
C GLY A 91 0.23 -8.52 -1.39
N SER A 92 0.71 -7.56 -0.63
CA SER A 92 0.76 -7.65 0.83
C SER A 92 -0.64 -7.73 1.43
N VAL A 93 -0.77 -8.53 2.49
CA VAL A 93 -1.98 -8.56 3.30
C VAL A 93 -2.02 -7.29 4.14
N LYS A 94 -3.01 -6.45 3.90
CA LYS A 94 -3.10 -5.09 4.47
C LYS A 94 -3.31 -4.98 5.99
N PRO A 95 -3.87 -5.95 6.73
CA PRO A 95 -3.93 -5.84 8.19
C PRO A 95 -2.55 -5.68 8.84
N VAL A 96 -2.50 -4.92 9.93
CA VAL A 96 -1.27 -4.64 10.69
C VAL A 96 -0.51 -5.93 11.06
N GLY A 97 -1.24 -7.02 11.38
CA GLY A 97 -0.64 -8.31 11.66
C GLY A 97 0.18 -8.88 10.49
N GLY A 98 -0.25 -8.64 9.24
CA GLY A 98 0.50 -9.00 8.04
C GLY A 98 1.83 -8.26 7.94
N ALA A 99 1.82 -6.94 8.18
CA ALA A 99 3.03 -6.12 8.17
C ALA A 99 4.03 -6.55 9.25
N ILE A 100 3.57 -6.87 10.45
CA ILE A 100 4.41 -7.40 11.54
C ILE A 100 5.03 -8.74 11.14
N GLY A 101 4.23 -9.65 10.56
CA GLY A 101 4.69 -10.95 10.09
C GLY A 101 5.74 -10.83 8.99
N GLU A 102 5.53 -9.97 8.02
CA GLU A 102 6.51 -9.72 6.95
C GLU A 102 7.79 -9.07 7.49
N GLY A 103 7.67 -8.15 8.44
CA GLY A 103 8.81 -7.54 9.11
C GLY A 103 9.69 -8.57 9.84
N ALA A 104 9.08 -9.55 10.49
CA ALA A 104 9.81 -10.66 11.10
C ALA A 104 10.40 -11.60 10.03
N ALA A 105 9.65 -11.91 8.99
CA ALA A 105 10.05 -12.86 7.94
C ALA A 105 11.21 -12.34 7.07
N VAL A 106 11.37 -11.03 6.91
CA VAL A 106 12.46 -10.46 6.08
C VAL A 106 13.84 -10.58 6.74
N VAL A 107 13.91 -10.68 8.06
CA VAL A 107 15.20 -10.70 8.80
C VAL A 107 16.12 -11.84 8.35
N PRO A 108 15.69 -13.11 8.25
CA PRO A 108 16.55 -14.17 7.70
C PRO A 108 17.01 -13.90 6.28
N SER A 109 16.17 -13.30 5.43
CA SER A 109 16.52 -12.97 4.04
C SER A 109 17.61 -11.90 3.97
N ILE A 110 17.52 -10.87 4.80
CA ILE A 110 18.56 -9.84 4.95
C ILE A 110 19.87 -10.45 5.45
N HIS A 111 19.78 -11.30 6.46
CA HIS A 111 20.97 -11.99 7.00
C HIS A 111 21.66 -12.84 5.95
N SER A 112 20.91 -13.63 5.20
CA SER A 112 21.44 -14.43 4.10
C SER A 112 22.11 -13.56 3.02
N TYR A 113 21.51 -12.45 2.68
CA TYR A 113 22.10 -11.50 1.73
C TYR A 113 23.44 -10.94 2.23
N LEU A 114 23.49 -10.49 3.49
CA LEU A 114 24.70 -9.90 4.09
C LEU A 114 25.84 -10.92 4.26
N THR A 115 25.53 -12.19 4.43
CA THR A 115 26.53 -13.26 4.53
C THR A 115 26.93 -13.84 3.17
N GLY A 116 26.36 -13.38 2.08
CA GLY A 116 26.61 -13.86 0.72
C GLY A 116 25.94 -15.20 0.41
N ALA A 117 25.10 -15.71 1.25
CA ALA A 117 24.32 -16.95 1.05
C ALA A 117 23.01 -16.62 0.34
N ARG A 118 23.06 -16.43 -0.92
CA ARG A 118 21.89 -16.14 -1.79
C ARG A 118 21.15 -17.39 -2.22
#